data_670868afce7208176411e421827787f3
#
_entry.id   670868afce7208176411e421827787f3
#
_cell.length_a   1.000
_cell.length_b   1.000
_cell.length_c   1.000
_cell.angle_alpha   90.00
_cell.angle_beta   90.00
_cell.angle_gamma   90.00
#
_symmetry.space_group_name_H-M   'P 1'
#
loop_
_entity.id
_entity.type
_entity.pdbx_description
1 polymer ?
#
loop_
_entity_poly.entity_id
_entity_poly.type
_entity_poly.pdbx_seq_one_letter_code
_entity_poly.pdbx_strand_id
1 'polypeptide(L)'
;MKLLVTAATPAEINAIKKWIKAANIKKNLDIDYLCCWIGNYETILNLENYISKYSEPIFIRNIWICGYWNHENQKKNIPIQAATTFNIHTEKEFVIPPFAQIAPMRNCFSSEKPIKEKPYLKKEIECINDEWYFDMESRWTEFVSLKHKLPHIILKVPLDFVWQETIDLYDNKWKFIWKDVADCLEKLPYHDYLQKIIEWIESQ
;
A
#
# COMPACT_ATOMS: atom_id res chain seq x y z
N MET A 1 -2.18 -12.66 18.02
CA MET A 1 -2.63 -11.66 17.01
C MET A 1 -2.21 -12.15 15.63
N LYS A 2 -3.11 -12.07 14.67
CA LYS A 2 -2.88 -12.50 13.27
C LYS A 2 -2.35 -11.34 12.44
N LEU A 3 -1.33 -11.58 11.62
CA LEU A 3 -0.87 -10.62 10.62
C LEU A 3 -1.57 -10.87 9.29
N LEU A 4 -2.39 -9.94 8.85
CA LEU A 4 -3.00 -9.96 7.53
C LEU A 4 -2.18 -9.12 6.54
N VAL A 5 -1.54 -9.78 5.60
CA VAL A 5 -0.84 -9.12 4.49
C VAL A 5 -1.80 -8.95 3.31
N THR A 6 -2.01 -7.72 2.89
CA THR A 6 -2.91 -7.40 1.77
C THR A 6 -2.15 -6.80 0.60
N ALA A 7 -2.57 -7.12 -0.61
CA ALA A 7 -2.09 -6.51 -1.85
C ALA A 7 -3.18 -6.53 -2.93
N ALA A 8 -3.02 -5.74 -4.00
CA ALA A 8 -4.00 -5.63 -5.07
C ALA A 8 -4.09 -6.90 -5.90
N THR A 9 -2.98 -7.54 -6.15
CA THR A 9 -2.91 -8.59 -7.17
C THR A 9 -2.25 -9.86 -6.65
N PRO A 10 -2.58 -11.01 -7.27
CA PRO A 10 -1.91 -12.27 -6.96
C PRO A 10 -0.39 -12.23 -7.18
N ALA A 11 0.09 -11.42 -8.15
CA ALA A 11 1.51 -11.28 -8.42
C ALA A 11 2.25 -10.63 -7.25
N GLU A 12 1.69 -9.56 -6.69
CA GLU A 12 2.23 -8.89 -5.51
C GLU A 12 2.22 -9.81 -4.29
N ILE A 13 1.11 -10.50 -4.04
CA ILE A 13 1.02 -11.48 -2.96
C ILE A 13 2.08 -12.57 -3.09
N ASN A 14 2.31 -13.08 -4.31
CA ASN A 14 3.32 -14.11 -4.54
C ASN A 14 4.75 -13.60 -4.31
N ALA A 15 5.05 -12.37 -4.73
CA ALA A 15 6.34 -11.73 -4.45
C ALA A 15 6.57 -11.56 -2.94
N ILE A 16 5.56 -11.09 -2.22
CA ILE A 16 5.62 -10.94 -0.76
C ILE A 16 5.79 -12.29 -0.05
N LYS A 17 5.10 -13.34 -0.49
CA LYS A 17 5.25 -14.70 0.07
C LYS A 17 6.66 -15.26 -0.10
N LYS A 18 7.23 -15.12 -1.30
CA LYS A 18 8.61 -15.56 -1.57
C LYS A 18 9.61 -14.88 -0.63
N TRP A 19 9.45 -13.70 -0.37
CA TRP A 19 10.14 -12.73 0.43
C TRP A 19 10.05 -13.00 1.93
N ILE A 20 8.86 -13.23 2.46
CA ILE A 20 8.66 -13.69 3.83
C ILE A 20 9.35 -15.04 4.05
N LYS A 21 9.29 -15.92 3.05
CA LYS A 21 9.98 -17.22 3.09
C LYS A 21 11.51 -17.07 3.06
N ALA A 22 12.03 -16.20 2.21
CA ALA A 22 13.48 -15.96 2.11
C ALA A 22 14.06 -15.31 3.38
N ALA A 23 13.28 -14.46 4.04
CA ALA A 23 13.66 -13.82 5.29
C ALA A 23 13.71 -14.77 6.50
N ASN A 24 13.35 -16.04 6.33
CA ASN A 24 13.32 -17.06 7.38
C ASN A 24 12.64 -16.59 8.67
N ILE A 25 11.53 -15.87 8.52
CA ILE A 25 10.80 -15.27 9.63
C ILE A 25 10.29 -16.38 10.53
N LYS A 26 10.51 -16.21 11.82
CA LYS A 26 10.16 -17.18 12.86
C LYS A 26 8.74 -17.73 12.65
N LYS A 27 8.62 -19.06 12.72
CA LYS A 27 7.39 -19.81 12.49
C LYS A 27 6.22 -19.52 13.44
N ASN A 28 6.37 -18.58 14.35
CA ASN A 28 5.40 -18.31 15.41
C ASN A 28 4.37 -17.24 15.06
N LEU A 29 4.50 -16.57 13.92
CA LEU A 29 3.53 -15.57 13.49
C LEU A 29 2.51 -16.21 12.56
N ASP A 30 1.24 -16.11 12.93
CA ASP A 30 0.13 -16.53 12.07
C ASP A 30 -0.07 -15.45 10.99
N ILE A 31 0.36 -15.77 9.76
CA ILE A 31 0.34 -14.84 8.61
C ILE A 31 -0.66 -15.30 7.57
N ASP A 32 -1.68 -14.49 7.33
CA ASP A 32 -2.61 -14.67 6.23
C ASP A 32 -2.35 -13.67 5.10
N TYR A 33 -2.78 -14.04 3.91
CA TYR A 33 -2.60 -13.26 2.68
C TYR A 33 -3.93 -13.05 1.99
N LEU A 34 -4.26 -11.80 1.72
CA LEU A 34 -5.49 -11.42 1.04
C LEU A 34 -5.17 -10.62 -0.22
N CYS A 35 -5.59 -11.13 -1.37
CA CYS A 35 -5.65 -10.36 -2.61
C CYS A 35 -6.93 -9.53 -2.60
N CYS A 36 -6.81 -8.22 -2.45
CA CYS A 36 -7.97 -7.32 -2.36
C CYS A 36 -8.52 -6.92 -3.73
N TRP A 37 -7.80 -7.19 -4.81
CA TRP A 37 -8.02 -6.67 -6.15
C TRP A 37 -7.88 -5.15 -6.25
N ILE A 38 -7.82 -4.65 -7.47
CA ILE A 38 -7.56 -3.24 -7.75
C ILE A 38 -8.84 -2.43 -7.56
N GLY A 39 -8.72 -1.32 -6.84
CA GLY A 39 -9.77 -0.33 -6.68
C GLY A 39 -10.47 -0.34 -5.32
N ASN A 40 -11.30 0.67 -5.12
CA ASN A 40 -11.92 0.98 -3.84
C ASN A 40 -12.95 -0.07 -3.40
N TYR A 41 -13.89 -0.39 -4.26
CA TYR A 41 -15.00 -1.30 -3.95
C TYR A 41 -14.47 -2.69 -3.61
N GLU A 42 -13.58 -3.22 -4.44
CA GLU A 42 -12.99 -4.54 -4.24
C GLU A 42 -12.17 -4.60 -2.94
N THR A 43 -11.41 -3.55 -2.65
CA THR A 43 -10.63 -3.46 -1.41
C THR A 43 -11.55 -3.49 -0.18
N ILE A 44 -12.60 -2.68 -0.15
CA ILE A 44 -13.55 -2.66 0.97
C ILE A 44 -14.22 -4.01 1.12
N LEU A 45 -14.79 -4.54 0.04
CA LEU A 45 -15.55 -5.79 0.06
C LEU A 45 -14.71 -6.97 0.55
N ASN A 46 -13.51 -7.11 0.03
CA ASN A 46 -12.63 -8.24 0.38
C ASN A 46 -12.11 -8.13 1.81
N LEU A 47 -11.75 -6.93 2.27
CA LEU A 47 -11.35 -6.71 3.66
C LEU A 47 -12.50 -6.96 4.65
N GLU A 48 -13.68 -6.42 4.39
CA GLU A 48 -14.87 -6.64 5.23
C GLU A 48 -15.24 -8.12 5.30
N ASN A 49 -15.24 -8.81 4.16
CA ASN A 49 -15.52 -10.26 4.10
C ASN A 49 -14.46 -11.09 4.84
N TYR A 50 -13.21 -10.66 4.83
CA TYR A 50 -12.17 -11.32 5.58
C TYR A 50 -12.34 -11.09 7.09
N ILE A 51 -12.44 -9.83 7.51
CA ILE A 51 -12.54 -9.45 8.93
C ILE A 51 -13.75 -10.10 9.59
N SER A 52 -14.90 -10.17 8.90
CA SER A 52 -16.12 -10.77 9.44
C SER A 52 -16.02 -12.25 9.80
N LYS A 53 -15.01 -12.96 9.29
CA LYS A 53 -14.81 -14.40 9.55
C LYS A 53 -13.93 -14.67 10.77
N TYR A 54 -13.29 -13.66 11.32
CA TYR A 54 -12.34 -13.83 12.41
C TYR A 54 -12.74 -13.00 13.62
N SER A 55 -12.66 -13.63 14.79
CA SER A 55 -12.89 -12.99 16.09
C SER A 55 -11.61 -12.55 16.78
N GLU A 56 -10.46 -12.98 16.27
CA GLU A 56 -9.16 -12.66 16.85
C GLU A 56 -8.65 -11.28 16.38
N PRO A 57 -7.83 -10.60 17.20
CA PRO A 57 -7.19 -9.37 16.78
C PRO A 57 -6.35 -9.55 15.51
N ILE A 58 -6.62 -8.72 14.52
CA ILE A 58 -5.95 -8.73 13.23
C ILE A 58 -5.11 -7.46 13.13
N PHE A 59 -3.87 -7.61 12.69
CA PHE A 59 -3.03 -6.50 12.26
C PHE A 59 -2.98 -6.47 10.74
N ILE A 60 -3.38 -5.35 10.13
CA ILE A 60 -3.40 -5.21 8.67
C ILE A 60 -2.09 -4.60 8.20
N ARG A 61 -1.42 -5.31 7.31
CA ARG A 61 -0.28 -4.79 6.56
C ARG A 61 -0.62 -4.73 5.09
N ASN A 62 -0.79 -3.54 4.60
CA ASN A 62 -1.02 -3.28 3.18
C ASN A 62 0.30 -2.98 2.49
N ILE A 63 0.63 -3.71 1.44
CA ILE A 63 1.78 -3.45 0.59
C ILE A 63 1.34 -3.42 -0.86
N TRP A 64 1.49 -2.25 -1.49
CA TRP A 64 1.04 -2.03 -2.85
C TRP A 64 2.04 -1.17 -3.60
N ILE A 65 2.00 -1.25 -4.91
CA ILE A 65 2.65 -0.25 -5.74
C ILE A 65 1.86 1.06 -5.70
N CYS A 66 2.53 2.16 -6.01
CA CYS A 66 1.89 3.46 -6.21
C CYS A 66 2.58 4.21 -7.36
N GLY A 67 1.84 5.12 -7.95
CA GLY A 67 2.41 6.12 -8.83
C GLY A 67 3.03 7.28 -8.05
N TYR A 68 3.90 8.04 -8.68
CA TYR A 68 4.53 9.22 -8.10
C TYR A 68 4.52 10.39 -9.08
N TRP A 69 4.63 11.59 -8.51
CA TRP A 69 4.73 12.84 -9.25
C TRP A 69 5.83 13.72 -8.67
N ASN A 70 6.72 14.21 -9.50
CA ASN A 70 7.88 15.02 -9.23
C ASN A 70 9.20 14.23 -9.24
N HIS A 71 9.91 14.33 -10.36
CA HIS A 71 11.10 13.55 -10.63
C HIS A 71 12.32 13.85 -9.75
N GLU A 72 12.45 15.06 -9.22
CA GLU A 72 13.73 15.50 -8.68
C GLU A 72 14.08 14.87 -7.34
N ASN A 73 13.07 14.57 -6.51
CA ASN A 73 13.27 14.05 -5.16
C ASN A 73 12.73 12.62 -4.93
N GLN A 74 11.95 12.10 -5.85
CA GLN A 74 11.32 10.80 -5.70
C GLN A 74 12.20 9.68 -6.22
N LYS A 75 12.43 8.69 -5.40
CA LYS A 75 13.21 7.51 -5.77
C LYS A 75 12.27 6.36 -6.11
N LYS A 76 12.27 5.98 -7.37
CA LYS A 76 11.63 4.75 -7.84
C LYS A 76 12.13 3.56 -7.02
N ASN A 77 11.23 2.68 -6.65
CA ASN A 77 11.53 1.45 -5.90
C ASN A 77 12.02 1.64 -4.45
N ILE A 78 11.92 2.83 -3.87
CA ILE A 78 12.16 3.01 -2.44
C ILE A 78 10.81 3.03 -1.72
N PRO A 79 10.57 2.10 -0.79
CA PRO A 79 9.31 2.06 -0.05
C PRO A 79 9.05 3.34 0.73
N ILE A 80 7.80 3.75 0.73
CA ILE A 80 7.28 4.81 1.59
C ILE A 80 6.19 4.24 2.49
N GLN A 81 6.00 4.87 3.64
CA GLN A 81 4.89 4.59 4.55
C GLN A 81 3.88 5.72 4.46
N ALA A 82 2.61 5.40 4.25
CA ALA A 82 1.58 6.41 4.25
C ALA A 82 1.40 7.01 5.64
N ALA A 83 1.52 8.32 5.74
CA ALA A 83 1.22 9.12 6.93
C ALA A 83 -0.23 9.56 6.93
N THR A 84 -0.72 9.93 5.76
CA THR A 84 -2.10 10.29 5.51
C THR A 84 -2.57 9.69 4.20
N THR A 85 -3.87 9.50 4.08
CA THR A 85 -4.50 9.14 2.81
C THR A 85 -5.56 10.16 2.45
N PHE A 86 -5.56 10.57 1.19
CA PHE A 86 -6.55 11.50 0.64
C PHE A 86 -7.43 10.78 -0.37
N ASN A 87 -8.72 11.10 -0.36
CA ASN A 87 -9.57 10.78 -1.51
C ASN A 87 -9.48 11.92 -2.51
N ILE A 88 -8.92 11.67 -3.68
CA ILE A 88 -8.69 12.68 -4.71
C ILE A 88 -9.97 13.36 -5.23
N HIS A 89 -11.11 12.67 -5.15
CA HIS A 89 -12.39 13.19 -5.64
C HIS A 89 -13.14 14.02 -4.60
N THR A 90 -12.96 13.72 -3.31
CA THR A 90 -13.65 14.40 -2.21
C THR A 90 -12.72 15.27 -1.39
N GLU A 91 -11.42 15.19 -1.65
CA GLU A 91 -10.36 15.89 -0.91
C GLU A 91 -10.41 15.67 0.60
N LYS A 92 -11.01 14.56 1.04
CA LYS A 92 -11.05 14.18 2.45
C LYS A 92 -9.75 13.51 2.84
N GLU A 93 -9.16 14.05 3.88
CA GLU A 93 -7.95 13.55 4.50
C GLU A 93 -8.29 12.55 5.62
N PHE A 94 -7.44 11.54 5.77
CA PHE A 94 -7.40 10.67 6.94
C PHE A 94 -5.97 10.55 7.42
N VAL A 95 -5.75 10.96 8.65
CA VAL A 95 -4.46 10.81 9.33
C VAL A 95 -4.35 9.39 9.84
N ILE A 96 -3.30 8.71 9.45
CA ILE A 96 -3.00 7.37 9.95
C ILE A 96 -2.41 7.53 11.36
N PRO A 97 -3.01 6.90 12.38
CA PRO A 97 -2.46 6.96 13.73
C PRO A 97 -1.00 6.52 13.72
N PRO A 98 -0.12 7.21 14.45
CA PRO A 98 1.29 6.85 14.51
C PRO A 98 1.42 5.44 15.08
N PHE A 99 1.92 4.56 14.25
CA PHE A 99 2.34 3.24 14.61
C PHE A 99 3.86 3.22 14.80
N ALA A 100 4.61 2.40 14.15
CA ALA A 100 6.05 2.51 14.07
C ALA A 100 6.44 3.13 12.72
N GLN A 101 7.32 4.09 12.72
CA GLN A 101 7.90 4.56 11.48
C GLN A 101 8.95 3.56 11.00
N ILE A 102 8.64 2.84 9.94
CA ILE A 102 9.53 1.83 9.35
C ILE A 102 10.08 2.24 7.98
N ALA A 103 9.45 3.23 7.33
CA ALA A 103 9.87 3.82 6.07
C ALA A 103 9.63 5.35 6.10
N PRO A 104 10.16 6.12 5.15
CA PRO A 104 9.85 7.54 5.04
C PRO A 104 8.34 7.77 4.95
N MET A 105 7.83 8.63 5.85
CA MET A 105 6.41 8.97 5.92
C MET A 105 6.04 9.93 4.79
N ARG A 106 4.96 9.64 4.06
CA ARG A 106 4.46 10.41 2.91
C ARG A 106 2.95 10.42 2.85
N ASN A 107 2.40 11.41 2.15
CA ASN A 107 0.98 11.49 1.88
C ASN A 107 0.63 10.73 0.60
N CYS A 108 -0.46 9.96 0.64
CA CYS A 108 -0.96 9.18 -0.49
C CYS A 108 -2.33 9.67 -0.92
N PHE A 109 -2.50 9.86 -2.24
CA PHE A 109 -3.76 10.23 -2.85
C PHE A 109 -4.38 9.00 -3.51
N SER A 110 -5.55 8.60 -3.05
CA SER A 110 -6.26 7.46 -3.62
C SER A 110 -7.36 7.92 -4.58
N SER A 111 -7.40 7.30 -5.74
CA SER A 111 -8.40 7.52 -6.78
C SER A 111 -9.22 6.27 -7.04
N GLU A 112 -10.40 6.42 -7.65
CA GLU A 112 -11.24 5.28 -8.06
C GLU A 112 -10.78 4.63 -9.36
N LYS A 113 -9.96 5.34 -10.11
CA LYS A 113 -9.47 4.92 -11.44
C LYS A 113 -7.99 5.29 -11.59
N PRO A 114 -7.25 4.60 -12.47
CA PRO A 114 -5.90 5.01 -12.82
C PRO A 114 -5.85 6.46 -13.28
N ILE A 115 -4.87 7.22 -12.77
CA ILE A 115 -4.74 8.65 -13.06
C ILE A 115 -4.00 8.80 -14.39
N LYS A 116 -4.74 9.09 -15.46
CA LYS A 116 -4.22 9.29 -16.82
C LYS A 116 -3.99 10.76 -17.18
N GLU A 117 -4.52 11.68 -16.37
CA GLU A 117 -4.37 13.12 -16.54
C GLU A 117 -4.01 13.75 -15.19
N LYS A 118 -3.29 14.87 -15.20
CA LYS A 118 -2.96 15.59 -13.96
C LYS A 118 -4.26 15.98 -13.24
N PRO A 119 -4.50 15.47 -12.01
CA PRO A 119 -5.70 15.82 -11.28
C PRO A 119 -5.65 17.28 -10.85
N TYR A 120 -6.81 17.93 -10.83
CA TYR A 120 -6.96 19.22 -10.19
C TYR A 120 -7.10 18.98 -8.68
N LEU A 121 -6.19 19.52 -7.91
CA LEU A 121 -6.25 19.54 -6.46
C LEU A 121 -6.39 20.97 -5.97
N LYS A 122 -6.99 21.16 -4.81
CA LYS A 122 -7.00 22.48 -4.17
C LYS A 122 -5.59 22.92 -3.87
N LYS A 123 -5.35 24.22 -4.01
CA LYS A 123 -4.03 24.81 -3.82
C LYS A 123 -3.43 24.52 -2.46
N GLU A 124 -4.27 24.42 -1.44
CA GLU A 124 -3.87 24.06 -0.08
C GLU A 124 -3.30 22.63 -0.01
N ILE A 125 -3.89 21.70 -0.74
CA ILE A 125 -3.39 20.29 -0.82
C ILE A 125 -2.11 20.24 -1.64
N GLU A 126 -2.03 21.00 -2.72
CA GLU A 126 -0.80 21.11 -3.52
C GLU A 126 0.41 21.59 -2.71
N CYS A 127 0.18 22.50 -1.75
CA CYS A 127 1.24 23.04 -0.89
C CYS A 127 1.69 22.08 0.22
N ILE A 128 0.87 21.10 0.59
CA ILE A 128 1.19 20.17 1.69
C ILE A 128 2.20 19.11 1.26
N ASN A 129 2.28 18.80 -0.02
CA ASN A 129 3.01 17.65 -0.49
C ASN A 129 3.74 17.92 -1.82
N ASP A 130 5.00 18.31 -1.70
CA ASP A 130 5.88 18.45 -2.86
C ASP A 130 6.17 17.10 -3.55
N GLU A 131 5.98 16.00 -2.82
CA GLU A 131 6.16 14.64 -3.30
C GLU A 131 4.80 13.91 -3.28
N TRP A 132 4.10 13.89 -4.40
CA TRP A 132 2.78 13.28 -4.51
C TRP A 132 2.88 11.80 -4.89
N TYR A 133 2.20 10.98 -4.10
CA TYR A 133 2.06 9.55 -4.33
C TYR A 133 0.60 9.20 -4.55
N PHE A 134 0.34 8.36 -5.55
CA PHE A 134 -1.01 8.04 -5.98
C PHE A 134 -1.24 6.55 -6.03
N ASP A 135 -2.41 6.13 -5.56
CA ASP A 135 -2.85 4.76 -5.64
C ASP A 135 -4.38 4.65 -5.81
N MET A 136 -4.89 3.44 -5.68
CA MET A 136 -6.33 3.19 -5.79
C MET A 136 -6.91 2.52 -4.53
N GLU A 137 -6.11 2.25 -3.49
CA GLU A 137 -6.50 1.36 -2.40
C GLU A 137 -6.21 1.87 -0.98
N SER A 138 -5.21 2.71 -0.78
CA SER A 138 -4.76 3.13 0.56
C SER A 138 -5.89 3.71 1.40
N ARG A 139 -6.65 4.61 0.82
CA ARG A 139 -7.76 5.27 1.47
C ARG A 139 -8.84 4.29 1.95
N TRP A 140 -9.07 3.25 1.18
CA TRP A 140 -10.09 2.26 1.47
C TRP A 140 -9.62 1.25 2.51
N THR A 141 -8.35 0.87 2.47
CA THR A 141 -7.71 0.08 3.52
C THR A 141 -7.75 0.84 4.84
N GLU A 142 -7.42 2.12 4.84
CA GLU A 142 -7.51 3.00 6.01
C GLU A 142 -8.93 3.07 6.55
N PHE A 143 -9.90 3.31 5.68
CA PHE A 143 -11.32 3.39 6.05
C PHE A 143 -11.80 2.12 6.77
N VAL A 144 -11.51 0.94 6.22
CA VAL A 144 -11.93 -0.34 6.82
C VAL A 144 -11.20 -0.57 8.14
N SER A 145 -9.91 -0.29 8.19
CA SER A 145 -9.11 -0.46 9.40
C SER A 145 -9.61 0.42 10.55
N LEU A 146 -9.91 1.68 10.29
CA LEU A 146 -10.46 2.61 11.28
C LEU A 146 -11.86 2.20 11.73
N LYS A 147 -12.72 1.79 10.81
CA LYS A 147 -14.08 1.31 11.12
C LYS A 147 -14.05 0.16 12.14
N HIS A 148 -13.13 -0.77 11.96
CA HIS A 148 -12.97 -1.94 12.81
C HIS A 148 -11.97 -1.74 13.96
N LYS A 149 -11.38 -0.55 14.09
CA LYS A 149 -10.35 -0.21 15.10
C LYS A 149 -9.16 -1.18 15.07
N LEU A 150 -8.76 -1.58 13.87
CA LEU A 150 -7.65 -2.50 13.67
C LEU A 150 -6.33 -1.74 13.53
N PRO A 151 -5.28 -2.18 14.22
CA PRO A 151 -3.94 -1.67 13.98
C PRO A 151 -3.51 -2.02 12.54
N HIS A 152 -2.90 -1.07 11.86
CA HIS A 152 -2.53 -1.26 10.46
C HIS A 152 -1.34 -0.39 10.06
N ILE A 153 -0.71 -0.80 8.97
CA ILE A 153 0.36 -0.06 8.31
C ILE A 153 0.17 -0.15 6.79
N ILE A 154 0.38 0.95 6.12
CA ILE A 154 0.29 1.03 4.66
C ILE A 154 1.67 1.38 4.11
N LEU A 155 2.26 0.43 3.38
CA LEU A 155 3.53 0.59 2.68
C LEU A 155 3.27 0.67 1.19
N LYS A 156 3.92 1.62 0.53
CA LYS A 156 3.82 1.81 -0.91
C LYS A 156 5.19 1.75 -1.56
N VAL A 157 5.21 1.23 -2.78
CA VAL A 157 6.40 1.18 -3.61
C VAL A 157 6.16 2.02 -4.84
N PRO A 158 6.81 3.18 -4.96
CA PRO A 158 6.70 4.01 -6.16
C PRO A 158 7.26 3.29 -7.37
N LEU A 159 6.43 3.09 -8.40
CA LEU A 159 6.81 2.34 -9.60
C LEU A 159 6.73 3.18 -10.86
N ASP A 160 5.63 3.87 -11.08
CA ASP A 160 5.34 4.60 -12.31
C ASP A 160 5.18 6.10 -12.07
N PHE A 161 5.56 6.86 -13.09
CA PHE A 161 5.33 8.30 -13.12
C PHE A 161 3.92 8.57 -13.64
N VAL A 162 3.02 8.97 -12.74
CA VAL A 162 1.60 9.12 -13.05
C VAL A 162 1.36 10.09 -14.19
N TRP A 163 0.27 9.84 -14.93
CA TRP A 163 -0.24 10.43 -16.18
C TRP A 163 0.73 10.50 -17.37
N GLN A 164 2.01 10.21 -17.20
CA GLN A 164 2.93 10.02 -18.33
C GLN A 164 3.14 8.52 -18.61
N GLU A 165 3.52 7.75 -17.62
CA GLU A 165 3.77 6.31 -17.76
C GLU A 165 2.50 5.47 -17.56
N THR A 166 1.53 5.95 -16.78
CA THR A 166 0.28 5.22 -16.44
C THR A 166 -0.51 4.82 -17.68
N ILE A 167 -0.57 5.67 -18.71
CA ILE A 167 -1.26 5.38 -19.96
C ILE A 167 -0.65 4.16 -20.65
N ASP A 168 0.69 4.14 -20.78
CA ASP A 168 1.40 3.03 -21.40
C ASP A 168 1.26 1.74 -20.60
N LEU A 169 1.30 1.85 -19.29
CA LEU A 169 1.17 0.73 -18.38
C LEU A 169 -0.21 0.07 -18.48
N TYR A 170 -1.29 0.84 -18.45
CA TYR A 170 -2.66 0.30 -18.43
C TYR A 170 -3.20 -0.03 -19.80
N ASP A 171 -2.77 0.64 -20.85
CA ASP A 171 -3.33 0.45 -22.20
C ASP A 171 -2.55 -0.60 -23.04
N ASN A 172 -1.24 -0.80 -22.81
CA ASN A 172 -0.42 -1.59 -23.73
C ASN A 172 0.43 -2.71 -23.11
N LYS A 173 0.64 -2.74 -21.79
CA LYS A 173 1.72 -3.59 -21.22
C LYS A 173 1.37 -4.41 -19.97
N TRP A 174 0.13 -4.64 -19.66
CA TRP A 174 -0.29 -5.37 -18.45
C TRP A 174 0.50 -6.66 -18.15
N LYS A 175 0.85 -7.43 -19.18
CA LYS A 175 1.55 -8.71 -19.00
C LYS A 175 3.03 -8.54 -18.57
N PHE A 176 3.66 -7.45 -18.97
CA PHE A 176 5.06 -7.19 -18.63
C PHE A 176 5.22 -6.51 -17.27
N ILE A 177 4.28 -5.67 -16.89
CA ILE A 177 4.30 -4.91 -15.64
C ILE A 177 4.33 -5.81 -14.42
N TRP A 178 3.52 -6.86 -14.41
CA TRP A 178 3.45 -7.76 -13.26
C TRP A 178 4.76 -8.48 -13.00
N LYS A 179 5.54 -8.76 -14.03
CA LYS A 179 6.88 -9.31 -13.86
C LYS A 179 7.82 -8.26 -13.28
N ASP A 180 7.78 -7.06 -13.81
CA ASP A 180 8.63 -5.96 -13.33
C ASP A 180 8.29 -5.54 -11.90
N VAL A 181 7.00 -5.52 -11.55
CA VAL A 181 6.54 -5.30 -10.17
C VAL A 181 7.05 -6.39 -9.24
N ALA A 182 6.91 -7.66 -9.62
CA ALA A 182 7.41 -8.75 -8.81
C ALA A 182 8.93 -8.69 -8.64
N ASP A 183 9.67 -8.41 -9.71
CA ASP A 183 11.13 -8.25 -9.70
C ASP A 183 11.57 -7.05 -8.84
N CYS A 184 10.83 -5.95 -8.89
CA CYS A 184 11.06 -4.79 -8.03
C CYS A 184 10.79 -5.13 -6.55
N LEU A 185 9.66 -5.76 -6.28
CA LEU A 185 9.30 -6.17 -4.94
C LEU A 185 10.29 -7.19 -4.37
N GLU A 186 10.79 -8.13 -5.16
CA GLU A 186 11.80 -9.11 -4.74
C GLU A 186 13.15 -8.49 -4.38
N LYS A 187 13.50 -7.35 -4.97
CA LYS A 187 14.77 -6.64 -4.73
C LYS A 187 14.74 -5.70 -3.52
N LEU A 188 13.57 -5.41 -2.99
CA LEU A 188 13.45 -4.44 -1.90
C LEU A 188 13.93 -5.04 -0.58
N PRO A 189 14.62 -4.26 0.28
CA PRO A 189 15.13 -4.70 1.57
C PRO A 189 14.00 -4.83 2.62
N TYR A 190 13.03 -5.60 2.30
CA TYR A 190 11.83 -5.75 3.12
C TYR A 190 12.07 -6.57 4.39
N HIS A 191 13.12 -7.32 4.44
CA HIS A 191 13.49 -8.08 5.63
C HIS A 191 13.47 -7.19 6.88
N ASP A 192 14.12 -6.04 6.78
CA ASP A 192 14.23 -5.10 7.90
C ASP A 192 12.86 -4.49 8.29
N TYR A 193 12.02 -4.21 7.29
CA TYR A 193 10.68 -3.67 7.55
C TYR A 193 9.75 -4.69 8.19
N LEU A 194 9.83 -5.93 7.74
CA LEU A 194 9.00 -7.00 8.28
C LEU A 194 9.46 -7.37 9.69
N GLN A 195 10.76 -7.39 9.93
CA GLN A 195 11.31 -7.63 11.25
C GLN A 195 10.83 -6.57 12.26
N LYS A 196 10.87 -5.29 11.91
CA LYS A 196 10.35 -4.21 12.76
C LYS A 196 8.86 -4.34 13.08
N ILE A 197 8.05 -4.78 12.10
CA ILE A 197 6.62 -5.02 12.33
C ILE A 197 6.43 -6.19 13.32
N ILE A 198 7.18 -7.26 13.16
CA ILE A 198 7.13 -8.41 14.05
C ILE A 198 7.52 -8.02 15.46
N GLU A 199 8.64 -7.33 15.61
CA GLU A 199 9.12 -6.83 16.92
C GLU A 199 8.06 -5.95 17.60
N TRP A 200 7.39 -5.11 16.84
CA TRP A 200 6.31 -4.33 17.40
C TRP A 200 5.11 -5.19 17.82
N ILE A 201 4.68 -6.14 16.99
CA ILE A 201 3.58 -7.06 17.33
C ILE A 201 3.91 -7.87 18.59
N GLU A 202 5.15 -8.32 18.73
CA GLU A 202 5.62 -9.06 19.89
C GLU A 202 5.73 -8.20 21.16
N SER A 203 5.82 -6.88 21.00
CA SER A 203 5.88 -5.93 22.12
C SER A 203 4.50 -5.52 22.68
N GLN A 204 3.40 -5.86 22.00
CA GLN A 204 2.04 -5.57 22.44
C GLN A 204 1.48 -6.67 23.33
#